data_67f173d990b41e038d3d5141195881aa
#
_entry.id   67f173d990b41e038d3d5141195881aa
#
_cell.length_a   1.000
_cell.length_b   1.000
_cell.length_c   1.000
_cell.angle_alpha   90.00
_cell.angle_beta   90.00
_cell.angle_gamma   90.00
#
_symmetry.space_group_name_H-M   'P 1'
#
loop_
_entity.id
_entity.type
_entity.pdbx_description
1 polymer ?
#
loop_
_entity_poly.entity_id
_entity_poly.type
_entity_poly.pdbx_seq_one_letter_code
_entity_poly.pdbx_strand_id
1 'polypeptide(L)'
;VASGDASHAEGFVTQPLGDHSHAEGSNTSAGNSQDPGQGIGAHAEGLSTKAVGSGAHAEGALTIASGNNAHAEGSTTIADGLASHAEGSNTQALGTSSHAEGQGTTASGLGSHAEGTTTRAFGPASHAEGFATIASGDSSHAEGTVTVASGDASHAEGFVTQALGDQSHAEGSNT
;
A
#
# COMPACT_ATOMS: atom_id res chain seq x y z
N VAL A 1 -9.13 -10.24 24.15
CA VAL A 1 -9.97 -9.45 25.07
C VAL A 1 -10.39 -8.18 24.34
N ALA A 2 -11.69 -7.96 24.14
CA ALA A 2 -12.23 -6.74 23.57
C ALA A 2 -12.09 -5.58 24.57
N SER A 3 -11.56 -4.43 24.16
CA SER A 3 -11.37 -3.27 25.03
C SER A 3 -12.00 -1.98 24.52
N GLY A 4 -12.33 -1.89 23.23
CA GLY A 4 -13.11 -0.77 22.66
C GLY A 4 -14.61 -0.94 22.94
N ASP A 5 -15.36 0.18 22.98
CA ASP A 5 -16.81 0.16 23.12
C ASP A 5 -17.46 -0.53 21.90
N ALA A 6 -18.42 -1.43 22.14
CA ALA A 6 -19.09 -2.21 21.09
C ALA A 6 -18.14 -2.94 20.12
N SER A 7 -16.94 -3.32 20.61
CA SER A 7 -15.95 -4.06 19.82
C SER A 7 -16.19 -5.57 19.87
N HIS A 8 -15.75 -6.30 18.81
CA HIS A 8 -15.92 -7.73 18.67
C HIS A 8 -14.60 -8.47 18.47
N ALA A 9 -14.41 -9.58 19.20
CA ALA A 9 -13.22 -10.42 19.12
C ALA A 9 -13.59 -11.88 18.86
N GLU A 10 -13.04 -12.50 17.81
CA GLU A 10 -13.24 -13.90 17.49
C GLU A 10 -11.93 -14.60 17.10
N GLY A 11 -11.60 -15.73 17.73
CA GLY A 11 -10.40 -16.50 17.40
C GLY A 11 -9.35 -16.54 18.51
N PHE A 12 -8.07 -16.69 18.12
CA PHE A 12 -6.96 -16.87 19.05
C PHE A 12 -6.07 -15.62 19.14
N VAL A 13 -5.93 -15.04 20.35
CA VAL A 13 -5.14 -13.82 20.59
C VAL A 13 -5.61 -12.63 19.72
N THR A 14 -6.93 -12.41 19.67
CA THR A 14 -7.52 -11.28 18.94
C THR A 14 -7.70 -10.07 19.86
N GLN A 15 -7.43 -8.86 19.37
CA GLN A 15 -7.44 -7.62 20.13
C GLN A 15 -8.17 -6.50 19.40
N PRO A 16 -9.51 -6.38 19.49
CA PRO A 16 -10.23 -5.20 19.05
C PRO A 16 -10.08 -4.11 20.11
N LEU A 17 -9.28 -3.12 19.81
CA LEU A 17 -8.83 -2.07 20.73
C LEU A 17 -9.56 -0.74 20.50
N GLY A 18 -10.00 -0.47 19.29
CA GLY A 18 -10.77 0.72 18.94
C GLY A 18 -12.27 0.52 19.16
N ASP A 19 -13.01 1.62 19.33
CA ASP A 19 -14.48 1.55 19.41
C ASP A 19 -15.07 1.05 18.10
N HIS A 20 -16.10 0.20 18.19
CA HIS A 20 -16.76 -0.44 17.05
C HIS A 20 -15.82 -1.27 16.17
N SER A 21 -14.63 -1.64 16.68
CA SER A 21 -13.65 -2.43 15.93
C SER A 21 -13.95 -3.93 15.96
N HIS A 22 -13.44 -4.65 14.95
CA HIS A 22 -13.59 -6.08 14.83
C HIS A 22 -12.22 -6.74 14.58
N ALA A 23 -11.88 -7.76 15.37
CA ALA A 23 -10.67 -8.55 15.19
C ALA A 23 -10.99 -10.04 15.20
N GLU A 24 -10.69 -10.75 14.10
CA GLU A 24 -10.92 -12.18 13.97
C GLU A 24 -9.71 -12.94 13.43
N GLY A 25 -9.60 -14.24 13.75
CA GLY A 25 -8.50 -15.09 13.28
C GLY A 25 -7.46 -15.39 14.35
N SER A 26 -6.17 -15.23 14.05
CA SER A 26 -5.07 -15.55 14.95
C SER A 26 -4.04 -14.41 15.03
N ASN A 27 -3.83 -13.90 16.25
CA ASN A 27 -2.90 -12.80 16.53
C ASN A 27 -3.23 -11.51 15.76
N THR A 28 -4.52 -11.17 15.71
CA THR A 28 -5.02 -9.99 14.99
C THR A 28 -5.27 -8.82 15.94
N SER A 29 -5.11 -7.59 15.45
CA SER A 29 -5.35 -6.38 16.23
C SER A 29 -6.07 -5.31 15.41
N ALA A 30 -7.21 -4.82 15.92
CA ALA A 30 -7.98 -3.74 15.30
C ALA A 30 -8.01 -2.54 16.26
N GLY A 31 -7.36 -1.45 15.89
CA GLY A 31 -7.15 -0.27 16.73
C GLY A 31 -5.76 -0.21 17.37
N ASN A 32 -5.56 0.78 18.22
CA ASN A 32 -4.28 1.04 18.89
C ASN A 32 -4.44 1.03 20.41
N SER A 33 -3.65 0.21 21.11
CA SER A 33 -3.69 0.11 22.57
C SER A 33 -3.22 1.37 23.32
N GLN A 34 -2.45 2.23 22.64
CA GLN A 34 -1.90 3.46 23.23
C GLN A 34 -2.78 4.67 22.98
N ASP A 35 -3.69 4.61 22.01
CA ASP A 35 -4.64 5.66 21.68
C ASP A 35 -5.99 5.04 21.29
N PRO A 36 -6.93 4.91 22.27
CA PRO A 36 -8.26 4.35 22.00
C PRO A 36 -9.11 5.15 21.01
N GLY A 37 -8.74 6.41 20.73
CA GLY A 37 -9.37 7.21 19.69
C GLY A 37 -8.93 6.87 18.27
N GLN A 38 -7.89 6.02 18.13
CA GLN A 38 -7.48 5.47 16.83
C GLN A 38 -8.09 4.07 16.62
N GLY A 39 -8.37 3.76 15.35
CA GLY A 39 -8.92 2.46 14.98
C GLY A 39 -10.42 2.34 15.23
N ILE A 40 -11.14 3.46 15.31
CA ILE A 40 -12.62 3.44 15.37
C ILE A 40 -13.14 2.76 14.10
N GLY A 41 -13.94 1.71 14.25
CA GLY A 41 -14.46 0.94 13.12
C GLY A 41 -13.41 0.16 12.33
N ALA A 42 -12.20 -0.05 12.88
CA ALA A 42 -11.17 -0.84 12.22
C ALA A 42 -11.51 -2.33 12.19
N HIS A 43 -11.12 -3.02 11.12
CA HIS A 43 -11.35 -4.46 10.97
C HIS A 43 -10.03 -5.17 10.64
N ALA A 44 -9.68 -6.19 11.43
CA ALA A 44 -8.50 -7.03 11.23
C ALA A 44 -8.86 -8.51 11.22
N GLU A 45 -8.58 -9.21 10.09
CA GLU A 45 -8.87 -10.63 9.95
C GLU A 45 -7.70 -11.43 9.39
N GLY A 46 -7.57 -12.70 9.80
CA GLY A 46 -6.54 -13.60 9.28
C GLY A 46 -5.44 -13.95 10.26
N LEU A 47 -4.16 -13.91 9.81
CA LEU A 47 -3.00 -14.30 10.61
C LEU A 47 -2.04 -13.13 10.83
N SER A 48 -1.88 -12.69 12.08
CA SER A 48 -0.96 -11.59 12.46
C SER A 48 -1.23 -10.29 11.71
N THR A 49 -2.49 -9.95 11.49
CA THR A 49 -2.92 -8.72 10.81
C THR A 49 -3.13 -7.58 11.81
N LYS A 50 -2.93 -6.35 11.33
CA LYS A 50 -3.13 -5.15 12.13
C LYS A 50 -3.86 -4.07 11.35
N ALA A 51 -5.05 -3.68 11.80
CA ALA A 51 -5.78 -2.52 11.29
C ALA A 51 -5.73 -1.42 12.35
N VAL A 52 -4.86 -0.41 12.17
CA VAL A 52 -4.58 0.61 13.19
C VAL A 52 -5.35 1.90 12.95
N GLY A 53 -5.47 2.32 11.70
CA GLY A 53 -6.20 3.54 11.33
C GLY A 53 -7.70 3.42 11.57
N SER A 54 -8.39 4.54 11.78
CA SER A 54 -9.86 4.56 11.85
C SER A 54 -10.45 4.18 10.50
N GLY A 55 -11.42 3.26 10.49
CA GLY A 55 -11.99 2.70 9.27
C GLY A 55 -11.02 1.87 8.44
N ALA A 56 -9.84 1.51 8.99
CA ALA A 56 -8.87 0.69 8.27
C ALA A 56 -9.29 -0.79 8.24
N HIS A 57 -8.89 -1.49 7.17
CA HIS A 57 -9.13 -2.91 7.00
C HIS A 57 -7.81 -3.64 6.69
N ALA A 58 -7.50 -4.69 7.43
CA ALA A 58 -6.33 -5.53 7.22
C ALA A 58 -6.73 -7.00 7.18
N GLU A 59 -6.50 -7.69 6.04
CA GLU A 59 -6.83 -9.10 5.87
C GLU A 59 -5.69 -9.92 5.28
N GLY A 60 -5.68 -11.24 5.57
CA GLY A 60 -4.67 -12.17 5.04
C GLY A 60 -3.59 -12.54 6.05
N ALA A 61 -2.30 -12.41 5.70
CA ALA A 61 -1.21 -12.81 6.58
C ALA A 61 -0.13 -11.72 6.70
N LEU A 62 0.18 -11.29 7.95
CA LEU A 62 1.20 -10.28 8.24
C LEU A 62 0.93 -8.92 7.58
N THR A 63 -0.34 -8.58 7.39
CA THR A 63 -0.75 -7.31 6.76
C THR A 63 -0.91 -6.20 7.80
N ILE A 64 -0.65 -4.97 7.40
CA ILE A 64 -0.77 -3.79 8.26
C ILE A 64 -1.48 -2.66 7.51
N ALA A 65 -2.63 -2.22 8.01
CA ALA A 65 -3.34 -1.04 7.54
C ALA A 65 -3.28 0.04 8.63
N SER A 66 -2.32 0.97 8.55
CA SER A 66 -2.11 2.00 9.56
C SER A 66 -2.68 3.36 9.19
N GLY A 67 -2.88 3.65 7.93
CA GLY A 67 -3.56 4.86 7.48
C GLY A 67 -5.06 4.84 7.81
N ASN A 68 -5.66 6.00 8.07
CA ASN A 68 -7.12 6.08 8.18
C ASN A 68 -7.77 5.71 6.84
N ASN A 69 -8.81 4.87 6.88
CA ASN A 69 -9.48 4.32 5.70
C ASN A 69 -8.55 3.55 4.74
N ALA A 70 -7.40 3.07 5.24
CA ALA A 70 -6.48 2.27 4.45
C ALA A 70 -6.92 0.82 4.37
N HIS A 71 -6.56 0.13 3.29
CA HIS A 71 -6.84 -1.28 3.09
C HIS A 71 -5.55 -2.04 2.75
N ALA A 72 -5.26 -3.10 3.50
CA ALA A 72 -4.10 -3.98 3.27
C ALA A 72 -4.57 -5.43 3.19
N GLU A 73 -4.35 -6.10 2.03
CA GLU A 73 -4.74 -7.50 1.83
C GLU A 73 -3.63 -8.35 1.23
N GLY A 74 -3.66 -9.65 1.49
CA GLY A 74 -2.70 -10.61 0.94
C GLY A 74 -1.63 -11.05 1.93
N SER A 75 -0.33 -10.94 1.57
CA SER A 75 0.77 -11.42 2.42
C SER A 75 1.86 -10.38 2.59
N THR A 76 2.13 -9.97 3.83
CA THR A 76 3.19 -9.01 4.16
C THR A 76 2.98 -7.65 3.48
N THR A 77 1.74 -7.18 3.39
CA THR A 77 1.38 -5.90 2.77
C THR A 77 1.27 -4.79 3.80
N ILE A 78 1.57 -3.56 3.40
CA ILE A 78 1.51 -2.38 4.25
C ILE A 78 0.76 -1.26 3.54
N ALA A 79 -0.35 -0.80 4.11
CA ALA A 79 -1.10 0.38 3.68
C ALA A 79 -1.01 1.46 4.77
N ASP A 80 -0.03 2.37 4.63
CA ASP A 80 0.30 3.37 5.65
C ASP A 80 -0.25 4.77 5.32
N GLY A 81 -0.46 5.06 4.04
CA GLY A 81 -1.04 6.32 3.60
C GLY A 81 -2.52 6.45 3.96
N LEU A 82 -3.00 7.69 4.17
CA LEU A 82 -4.43 7.97 4.28
C LEU A 82 -5.16 7.46 3.02
N ALA A 83 -6.21 6.63 3.19
CA ALA A 83 -6.99 6.04 2.11
C ALA A 83 -6.13 5.30 1.06
N SER A 84 -5.01 4.71 1.50
CA SER A 84 -4.15 3.91 0.62
C SER A 84 -4.62 2.46 0.53
N HIS A 85 -4.22 1.76 -0.55
CA HIS A 85 -4.56 0.36 -0.77
C HIS A 85 -3.30 -0.43 -1.14
N ALA A 86 -3.02 -1.52 -0.42
CA ALA A 86 -1.91 -2.43 -0.68
C ALA A 86 -2.41 -3.86 -0.79
N GLU A 87 -2.22 -4.51 -1.96
CA GLU A 87 -2.64 -5.90 -2.19
C GLU A 87 -1.56 -6.77 -2.82
N GLY A 88 -1.62 -8.08 -2.58
CA GLY A 88 -0.67 -9.03 -3.15
C GLY A 88 0.38 -9.53 -2.17
N SER A 89 1.67 -9.47 -2.53
CA SER A 89 2.75 -10.01 -1.69
C SER A 89 3.91 -9.02 -1.53
N ASN A 90 4.20 -8.65 -0.29
CA ASN A 90 5.28 -7.71 0.04
C ASN A 90 5.12 -6.34 -0.63
N THR A 91 3.89 -5.82 -0.69
CA THR A 91 3.55 -4.53 -1.30
C THR A 91 3.45 -3.44 -0.24
N GLN A 92 3.72 -2.20 -0.64
CA GLN A 92 3.70 -1.04 0.26
C GLN A 92 3.02 0.16 -0.40
N ALA A 93 1.88 0.59 0.12
CA ALA A 93 1.16 1.79 -0.26
C ALA A 93 1.34 2.85 0.84
N LEU A 94 2.34 3.72 0.69
CA LEU A 94 2.80 4.66 1.73
C LEU A 94 2.29 6.08 1.52
N GLY A 95 2.00 6.46 0.29
CA GLY A 95 1.46 7.78 -0.04
C GLY A 95 -0.04 7.89 0.27
N THR A 96 -0.52 9.08 0.56
CA THR A 96 -1.96 9.36 0.64
C THR A 96 -2.64 8.97 -0.68
N SER A 97 -3.73 8.20 -0.62
CA SER A 97 -4.49 7.70 -1.78
C SER A 97 -3.64 6.91 -2.78
N SER A 98 -2.52 6.34 -2.33
CA SER A 98 -1.67 5.50 -3.19
C SER A 98 -2.19 4.07 -3.29
N HIS A 99 -1.85 3.38 -4.38
CA HIS A 99 -2.20 1.99 -4.62
C HIS A 99 -0.96 1.19 -5.00
N ALA A 100 -0.72 0.06 -4.31
CA ALA A 100 0.38 -0.86 -4.60
C ALA A 100 -0.14 -2.29 -4.72
N GLU A 101 0.02 -2.91 -5.91
CA GLU A 101 -0.45 -4.28 -6.16
C GLU A 101 0.61 -5.17 -6.82
N GLY A 102 0.48 -6.49 -6.63
CA GLY A 102 1.39 -7.46 -7.22
C GLY A 102 2.44 -8.01 -6.27
N GLN A 103 3.73 -7.98 -6.65
CA GLN A 103 4.79 -8.55 -5.84
C GLN A 103 5.95 -7.57 -5.62
N GLY A 104 6.23 -7.20 -4.37
CA GLY A 104 7.36 -6.34 -4.02
C GLY A 104 7.25 -4.91 -4.54
N THR A 105 6.03 -4.40 -4.72
CA THR A 105 5.77 -3.07 -5.27
C THR A 105 5.72 -2.01 -4.17
N THR A 106 6.03 -0.77 -4.53
CA THR A 106 5.97 0.36 -3.60
C THR A 106 5.37 1.60 -4.27
N ALA A 107 4.29 2.11 -3.72
CA ALA A 107 3.65 3.36 -4.12
C ALA A 107 3.77 4.37 -2.97
N SER A 108 4.67 5.35 -3.07
CA SER A 108 4.91 6.31 -1.99
C SER A 108 4.56 7.76 -2.33
N GLY A 109 4.36 8.08 -3.60
CA GLY A 109 3.86 9.39 -4.01
C GLY A 109 2.39 9.60 -3.62
N LEU A 110 1.97 10.85 -3.47
CA LEU A 110 0.55 11.19 -3.34
C LEU A 110 -0.22 10.72 -4.58
N GLY A 111 -1.24 9.88 -4.41
CA GLY A 111 -2.04 9.35 -5.53
C GLY A 111 -1.23 8.51 -6.53
N SER A 112 -0.09 7.96 -6.12
CA SER A 112 0.73 7.12 -7.00
C SER A 112 0.20 5.69 -7.10
N HIS A 113 0.54 5.00 -8.20
CA HIS A 113 0.15 3.63 -8.46
C HIS A 113 1.37 2.78 -8.87
N ALA A 114 1.58 1.65 -8.20
CA ALA A 114 2.65 0.70 -8.53
C ALA A 114 2.08 -0.71 -8.66
N GLU A 115 2.18 -1.31 -9.87
CA GLU A 115 1.68 -2.65 -10.15
C GLU A 115 2.71 -3.55 -10.84
N GLY A 116 2.57 -4.87 -10.67
CA GLY A 116 3.46 -5.85 -11.29
C GLY A 116 4.48 -6.44 -10.31
N THR A 117 5.77 -6.47 -10.70
CA THR A 117 6.82 -7.08 -9.87
C THR A 117 7.99 -6.12 -9.65
N THR A 118 8.26 -5.80 -8.40
CA THR A 118 9.36 -4.93 -7.95
C THR A 118 9.30 -3.52 -8.55
N THR A 119 8.11 -3.01 -8.79
CA THR A 119 7.87 -1.67 -9.35
C THR A 119 7.83 -0.61 -8.24
N ARG A 120 8.14 0.63 -8.60
CA ARG A 120 8.18 1.74 -7.63
C ARG A 120 7.62 3.02 -8.25
N ALA A 121 6.58 3.57 -7.62
CA ALA A 121 5.98 4.85 -7.97
C ALA A 121 6.23 5.85 -6.84
N PHE A 122 7.22 6.73 -7.00
CA PHE A 122 7.67 7.66 -5.96
C PHE A 122 7.13 9.08 -6.14
N GLY A 123 6.99 9.52 -7.36
CA GLY A 123 6.46 10.85 -7.65
C GLY A 123 4.97 10.97 -7.35
N PRO A 124 4.46 12.15 -6.97
CA PRO A 124 3.03 12.40 -6.93
C PRO A 124 2.34 12.09 -8.26
N ALA A 125 1.18 11.42 -8.21
CA ALA A 125 0.43 10.97 -9.39
C ALA A 125 1.25 10.14 -10.40
N SER A 126 2.37 9.53 -9.96
CA SER A 126 3.18 8.68 -10.82
C SER A 126 2.61 7.28 -10.94
N HIS A 127 2.92 6.60 -12.06
CA HIS A 127 2.50 5.24 -12.33
C HIS A 127 3.69 4.38 -12.77
N ALA A 128 3.90 3.23 -12.11
CA ALA A 128 4.94 2.27 -12.44
C ALA A 128 4.36 0.88 -12.60
N GLU A 129 4.47 0.28 -13.81
CA GLU A 129 3.94 -1.05 -14.10
C GLU A 129 4.93 -1.97 -14.80
N GLY A 130 4.76 -3.28 -14.64
CA GLY A 130 5.60 -4.30 -15.30
C GLY A 130 6.63 -4.93 -14.37
N PHE A 131 7.92 -4.96 -14.78
CA PHE A 131 8.98 -5.60 -14.01
C PHE A 131 10.13 -4.64 -13.72
N ALA A 132 10.43 -4.38 -12.44
CA ALA A 132 11.54 -3.54 -11.97
C ALA A 132 11.53 -2.11 -12.56
N THR A 133 10.34 -1.52 -12.71
CA THR A 133 10.16 -0.16 -13.24
C THR A 133 10.17 0.88 -12.11
N ILE A 134 10.58 2.10 -12.44
CA ILE A 134 10.63 3.20 -11.47
C ILE A 134 10.04 4.47 -12.10
N ALA A 135 8.98 5.01 -11.51
CA ALA A 135 8.40 6.30 -11.85
C ALA A 135 8.64 7.28 -10.69
N SER A 136 9.59 8.20 -10.82
CA SER A 136 10.00 9.09 -9.74
C SER A 136 9.71 10.57 -9.96
N GLY A 137 9.48 11.02 -11.19
CA GLY A 137 9.01 12.37 -11.46
C GLY A 137 7.52 12.55 -11.12
N ASP A 138 7.09 13.78 -10.91
CA ASP A 138 5.67 14.10 -10.72
C ASP A 138 4.90 13.76 -12.00
N SER A 139 3.78 13.04 -11.88
CA SER A 139 2.96 12.59 -13.03
C SER A 139 3.75 11.78 -14.07
N SER A 140 4.84 11.13 -13.66
CA SER A 140 5.65 10.28 -14.54
C SER A 140 5.03 8.88 -14.72
N HIS A 141 5.33 8.23 -15.85
CA HIS A 141 4.87 6.88 -16.14
C HIS A 141 6.03 6.00 -16.62
N ALA A 142 6.22 4.86 -15.97
CA ALA A 142 7.24 3.87 -16.34
C ALA A 142 6.60 2.50 -16.52
N GLU A 143 6.68 1.93 -17.76
CA GLU A 143 6.10 0.64 -18.08
C GLU A 143 7.09 -0.29 -18.80
N GLY A 144 6.89 -1.59 -18.68
CA GLY A 144 7.71 -2.60 -19.34
C GLY A 144 8.71 -3.28 -18.40
N THR A 145 10.00 -3.35 -18.79
CA THR A 145 11.01 -4.07 -18.02
C THR A 145 12.25 -3.20 -17.77
N VAL A 146 12.56 -2.94 -16.50
CA VAL A 146 13.71 -2.14 -16.06
C VAL A 146 13.69 -0.72 -16.66
N THR A 147 12.54 -0.08 -16.66
CA THR A 147 12.38 1.28 -17.19
C THR A 147 12.41 2.31 -16.06
N VAL A 148 12.86 3.51 -16.37
CA VAL A 148 12.95 4.62 -15.41
C VAL A 148 12.40 5.91 -15.99
N ALA A 149 11.36 6.47 -15.39
CA ALA A 149 10.80 7.77 -15.71
C ALA A 149 11.08 8.72 -14.53
N SER A 150 12.12 9.58 -14.65
CA SER A 150 12.58 10.44 -13.56
C SER A 150 12.21 11.90 -13.71
N GLY A 151 12.04 12.39 -14.93
CA GLY A 151 11.59 13.76 -15.16
C GLY A 151 10.11 13.94 -14.86
N ASP A 152 9.69 15.15 -14.53
CA ASP A 152 8.28 15.47 -14.34
C ASP A 152 7.51 15.31 -15.66
N ALA A 153 6.33 14.68 -15.60
CA ALA A 153 5.52 14.34 -16.76
C ALA A 153 6.30 13.53 -17.84
N SER A 154 7.30 12.74 -17.41
CA SER A 154 8.08 11.88 -18.33
C SER A 154 7.41 10.52 -18.51
N HIS A 155 7.68 9.87 -19.65
CA HIS A 155 7.20 8.54 -19.96
C HIS A 155 8.33 7.64 -20.47
N ALA A 156 8.54 6.48 -19.85
CA ALA A 156 9.52 5.48 -20.25
C ALA A 156 8.85 4.13 -20.47
N GLU A 157 8.96 3.57 -21.68
CA GLU A 157 8.38 2.27 -22.02
C GLU A 157 9.36 1.34 -22.74
N GLY A 158 9.17 0.02 -22.62
CA GLY A 158 9.94 -0.99 -23.33
C GLY A 158 10.91 -1.77 -22.45
N PHE A 159 12.16 -1.93 -22.89
CA PHE A 159 13.18 -2.72 -22.19
C PHE A 159 14.43 -1.89 -21.90
N VAL A 160 14.75 -1.68 -20.62
CA VAL A 160 15.91 -0.89 -20.17
C VAL A 160 15.93 0.52 -20.79
N THR A 161 14.83 1.26 -20.62
CA THR A 161 14.69 2.63 -21.13
C THR A 161 14.71 3.66 -19.99
N GLN A 162 15.16 4.88 -20.29
CA GLN A 162 15.26 5.95 -19.30
C GLN A 162 14.79 7.29 -19.86
N ALA A 163 13.71 7.83 -19.31
CA ALA A 163 13.21 9.17 -19.56
C ALA A 163 13.60 10.09 -18.39
N LEU A 164 14.74 10.79 -18.50
CA LEU A 164 15.35 11.51 -17.38
C LEU A 164 14.98 13.01 -17.32
N GLY A 165 14.66 13.60 -18.45
CA GLY A 165 14.28 15.01 -18.53
C GLY A 165 12.78 15.22 -18.33
N ASP A 166 12.39 16.43 -17.89
CA ASP A 166 10.99 16.80 -17.80
C ASP A 166 10.30 16.72 -19.15
N GLN A 167 9.07 16.19 -19.18
CA GLN A 167 8.26 16.02 -20.39
C GLN A 167 8.96 15.16 -21.47
N SER A 168 9.97 14.36 -21.06
CA SER A 168 10.66 13.47 -21.99
C SER A 168 9.88 12.17 -22.21
N HIS A 169 10.07 11.58 -23.40
CA HIS A 169 9.55 10.28 -23.76
C HIS A 169 10.69 9.39 -24.28
N ALA A 170 10.82 8.20 -23.70
CA ALA A 170 11.80 7.20 -24.12
C ALA A 170 11.09 5.86 -24.35
N GLU A 171 11.19 5.32 -25.58
CA GLU A 171 10.59 4.06 -25.97
C GLU A 171 11.60 3.13 -26.64
N GLY A 172 11.36 1.81 -26.57
CA GLY A 172 12.18 0.82 -27.29
C GLY A 172 13.06 -0.03 -26.38
N SER A 173 14.32 -0.23 -26.78
CA SER A 173 15.25 -1.10 -26.07
C SER A 173 16.61 -0.45 -25.91
N ASN A 174 17.09 -0.34 -24.66
CA ASN A 174 18.37 0.30 -24.31
C ASN A 174 18.45 1.77 -24.79
N THR A 175 17.43 2.57 -24.47
CA THR A 175 17.34 4.00 -24.82
C THR A 175 17.27 4.87 -23.58
#